data_9a4db75739b7e526f0d07602d1e67605
#
_entry.id   9a4db75739b7e526f0d07602d1e67605
#
_cell.length_a   1.000
_cell.length_b   1.000
_cell.length_c   1.000
_cell.angle_alpha   90.00
_cell.angle_beta   90.00
_cell.angle_gamma   90.00
#
_symmetry.space_group_name_H-M   'P 1'
#
loop_
_entity.id
_entity.type
_entity.pdbx_description
1 polymer ?
#
loop_
_entity_poly.entity_id
_entity_poly.type
_entity_poly.pdbx_seq_one_letter_code
_entity_poly.pdbx_strand_id
1 'polypeptide(L)'
;MRRLAFSGLLLLAATTCSPPLEGASRPLAQEQVGAGLGLDVASARRTALDFVNAYAHATEDDGARLSTLVVGPKLTAWVHWMTVQNQQFDGSISGVADVRSVSFVDSFLVENAVGAQMNLGASVTFTYDPADGETFARTRIMDGPVTLLRTGTAQWRVVDATRDGQSMDDGIQLFQDVSMASHGVTVSLHSLFMFTPAWQFNVTVVNGTGGLIRFEPNRLGLYVRQQGAPPQRTEGVYTQALDVLPSGFHAEGLVGFPQPEQAKGRILSLAYRLAGGRHVEFDFPLGDVVTQVPPTGSEPSPGGTS
;
A
#
# COMPACT_ATOMS: atom_id res chain seq x y z
N MET A 1 57.12 10.53 26.74
CA MET A 1 58.48 10.00 26.45
C MET A 1 58.34 8.77 25.59
N ARG A 2 59.19 8.68 24.61
CA ARG A 2 59.51 7.64 23.62
C ARG A 2 58.72 7.66 22.32
N ARG A 3 59.36 8.33 21.38
CA ARG A 3 59.28 8.17 19.94
C ARG A 3 59.87 6.83 19.53
N LEU A 4 59.33 6.17 18.54
CA LEU A 4 60.09 5.27 17.68
C LEU A 4 59.53 5.47 16.23
N ALA A 5 60.43 6.02 15.43
CA ALA A 5 60.35 6.06 13.97
C ALA A 5 60.82 4.69 13.41
N PHE A 6 60.21 4.28 12.32
CA PHE A 6 60.83 3.32 11.41
C PHE A 6 60.64 3.73 9.97
N SER A 7 61.80 3.81 9.33
CA SER A 7 62.02 4.23 7.95
C SER A 7 61.64 3.16 6.94
N GLY A 8 61.15 3.63 5.80
CA GLY A 8 61.66 3.35 4.46
C GLY A 8 61.53 1.92 3.92
N LEU A 9 60.75 1.80 2.84
CA LEU A 9 61.16 1.08 1.66
C LEU A 9 60.46 1.62 0.41
N LEU A 10 61.22 2.32 -0.43
CA LEU A 10 60.88 2.64 -1.80
C LEU A 10 60.88 1.35 -2.63
N LEU A 11 59.79 0.97 -3.23
CA LEU A 11 59.74 0.05 -4.35
C LEU A 11 59.17 0.76 -5.54
N LEU A 12 60.04 1.11 -6.50
CA LEU A 12 59.70 1.43 -7.88
C LEU A 12 59.06 0.19 -8.51
N ALA A 13 57.81 0.30 -8.95
CA ALA A 13 57.22 -0.67 -9.84
C ALA A 13 56.64 0.08 -11.06
N ALA A 14 57.08 -0.40 -12.19
CA ALA A 14 56.88 0.12 -13.53
C ALA A 14 55.44 0.47 -13.87
N THR A 15 55.30 1.67 -14.42
CA THR A 15 54.10 2.12 -15.19
C THR A 15 53.97 1.29 -16.45
N THR A 16 53.09 0.28 -16.44
CA THR A 16 52.50 -0.24 -17.66
C THR A 16 51.25 0.58 -17.94
N CYS A 17 51.35 1.48 -18.93
CA CYS A 17 50.18 2.10 -19.56
C CYS A 17 49.33 0.98 -20.22
N SER A 18 48.29 0.52 -19.55
CA SER A 18 47.18 -0.14 -20.22
C SER A 18 46.25 0.94 -20.75
N PRO A 19 45.81 0.87 -22.01
CA PRO A 19 44.82 1.79 -22.54
C PRO A 19 43.52 1.59 -21.74
N PRO A 20 42.72 2.65 -21.51
CA PRO A 20 41.41 2.50 -20.91
C PRO A 20 40.57 1.63 -21.87
N LEU A 21 40.21 0.44 -21.40
CA LEU A 21 39.09 -0.29 -21.98
C LEU A 21 37.86 0.57 -21.73
N GLU A 22 37.52 1.37 -22.72
CA GLU A 22 36.14 1.88 -22.86
C GLU A 22 35.19 0.68 -22.96
N GLY A 23 34.91 0.07 -21.84
CA GLY A 23 33.78 -0.77 -21.65
C GLY A 23 32.54 0.11 -21.59
N ALA A 24 32.15 0.67 -22.72
CA ALA A 24 30.78 1.13 -22.88
C ALA A 24 29.86 -0.06 -22.62
N SER A 25 29.40 -0.17 -21.39
CA SER A 25 28.29 -1.05 -21.02
C SER A 25 27.11 -0.61 -21.86
N ARG A 26 26.84 -1.38 -22.90
CA ARG A 26 25.77 -1.15 -23.86
C ARG A 26 24.42 -1.27 -23.16
N PRO A 27 23.66 -0.20 -22.99
CA PRO A 27 22.23 -0.30 -22.70
C PRO A 27 21.42 -0.73 -23.94
N LEU A 28 22.07 -0.89 -25.10
CA LEU A 28 21.43 -1.08 -26.40
C LEU A 28 20.81 -2.46 -26.65
N ALA A 29 21.16 -3.49 -25.89
CA ALA A 29 20.60 -4.82 -26.12
C ALA A 29 19.17 -4.99 -25.55
N GLN A 30 18.85 -4.29 -24.48
CA GLN A 30 17.51 -4.34 -23.87
C GLN A 30 16.48 -3.50 -24.64
N GLU A 31 16.90 -2.37 -25.21
CA GLU A 31 16.03 -1.56 -26.07
C GLU A 31 15.65 -2.28 -27.38
N GLN A 32 16.53 -3.12 -27.92
CA GLN A 32 16.26 -3.86 -29.16
C GLN A 32 15.28 -5.02 -28.98
N VAL A 33 15.22 -5.68 -27.83
CA VAL A 33 14.23 -6.73 -27.55
C VAL A 33 12.82 -6.13 -27.47
N GLY A 34 12.68 -4.92 -26.93
CA GLY A 34 11.41 -4.22 -26.88
C GLY A 34 10.85 -3.75 -28.23
N ALA A 35 11.73 -3.46 -29.22
CA ALA A 35 11.32 -2.97 -30.52
C ALA A 35 10.50 -4.02 -31.33
N GLY A 36 10.76 -5.30 -31.11
CA GLY A 36 10.02 -6.41 -31.76
C GLY A 36 8.58 -6.56 -31.28
N LEU A 37 8.26 -6.09 -30.07
CA LEU A 37 6.93 -6.14 -29.46
C LEU A 37 6.17 -4.80 -29.55
N GLY A 38 6.74 -3.78 -30.25
CA GLY A 38 6.18 -2.42 -30.24
C GLY A 38 6.22 -1.77 -28.86
N LEU A 39 7.20 -2.17 -28.02
CA LEU A 39 7.37 -1.67 -26.68
C LEU A 39 7.97 -0.26 -26.70
N ASP A 40 7.23 0.71 -26.19
CA ASP A 40 7.71 2.06 -25.89
C ASP A 40 8.18 2.15 -24.44
N VAL A 41 9.44 1.77 -24.20
CA VAL A 41 10.08 1.78 -22.88
C VAL A 41 10.10 3.19 -22.28
N ALA A 42 10.28 4.22 -23.10
CA ALA A 42 10.32 5.60 -22.63
C ALA A 42 8.96 6.05 -22.09
N SER A 43 7.88 5.67 -22.77
CA SER A 43 6.51 5.96 -22.32
C SER A 43 6.14 5.16 -21.08
N ALA A 44 6.50 3.87 -21.00
CA ALA A 44 6.29 3.05 -19.80
C ALA A 44 7.04 3.62 -18.59
N ARG A 45 8.30 4.04 -18.77
CA ARG A 45 9.10 4.72 -17.72
C ARG A 45 8.42 6.01 -17.25
N ARG A 46 7.91 6.81 -18.17
CA ARG A 46 7.19 8.05 -17.84
C ARG A 46 5.95 7.75 -17.02
N THR A 47 5.17 6.73 -17.38
CA THR A 47 3.99 6.33 -16.62
C THR A 47 4.34 5.88 -15.20
N ALA A 48 5.44 5.14 -15.00
CA ALA A 48 5.91 4.78 -13.66
C ALA A 48 6.28 6.01 -12.83
N LEU A 49 6.94 7.01 -13.43
CA LEU A 49 7.25 8.30 -12.78
C LEU A 49 5.98 9.09 -12.44
N ASP A 50 5.05 9.19 -13.41
CA ASP A 50 3.78 9.88 -13.24
C ASP A 50 2.93 9.24 -12.15
N PHE A 51 2.98 7.92 -12.01
CA PHE A 51 2.30 7.17 -10.95
C PHE A 51 2.78 7.59 -9.55
N VAL A 52 4.10 7.63 -9.32
CA VAL A 52 4.65 8.04 -8.01
C VAL A 52 4.31 9.50 -7.71
N ASN A 53 4.42 10.38 -8.70
CA ASN A 53 4.06 11.79 -8.54
C ASN A 53 2.55 11.97 -8.28
N ALA A 54 1.71 11.26 -9.02
CA ALA A 54 0.26 11.31 -8.80
C ALA A 54 -0.12 10.72 -7.43
N TYR A 55 0.60 9.72 -6.95
CA TYR A 55 0.41 9.20 -5.59
C TYR A 55 0.74 10.25 -4.52
N ALA A 56 1.85 10.97 -4.66
CA ALA A 56 2.21 12.04 -3.74
C ALA A 56 1.15 13.16 -3.69
N HIS A 57 0.55 13.49 -4.83
CA HIS A 57 -0.45 14.57 -4.96
C HIS A 57 -1.90 14.09 -4.91
N ALA A 58 -2.15 12.82 -4.58
CA ALA A 58 -3.50 12.26 -4.59
C ALA A 58 -4.46 12.90 -3.58
N THR A 59 -3.94 13.64 -2.59
CA THR A 59 -4.73 14.42 -1.64
C THR A 59 -5.22 15.75 -2.21
N GLU A 60 -4.57 16.26 -3.25
CA GLU A 60 -4.88 17.57 -3.82
C GLU A 60 -6.04 17.50 -4.85
N ASP A 61 -6.22 16.33 -5.49
CA ASP A 61 -7.20 16.11 -6.56
C ASP A 61 -8.13 14.91 -6.30
N ASP A 62 -8.29 14.50 -5.05
CA ASP A 62 -9.08 13.34 -4.63
C ASP A 62 -8.71 12.05 -5.40
N GLY A 63 -7.43 11.91 -5.76
CA GLY A 63 -6.92 10.77 -6.50
C GLY A 63 -7.32 10.74 -7.99
N ALA A 64 -7.88 11.82 -8.53
CA ALA A 64 -8.37 11.86 -9.91
C ALA A 64 -7.26 11.54 -10.93
N ARG A 65 -6.08 12.15 -10.79
CA ARG A 65 -4.94 11.86 -11.65
C ARG A 65 -4.44 10.43 -11.47
N LEU A 66 -4.32 9.98 -10.23
CA LEU A 66 -3.84 8.63 -9.92
C LEU A 66 -4.77 7.56 -10.52
N SER A 67 -6.09 7.78 -10.48
CA SER A 67 -7.07 6.85 -11.04
C SER A 67 -6.92 6.63 -12.55
N THR A 68 -6.41 7.63 -13.29
CA THR A 68 -6.14 7.48 -14.72
C THR A 68 -4.90 6.64 -15.05
N LEU A 69 -3.99 6.52 -14.09
CA LEU A 69 -2.70 5.84 -14.23
C LEU A 69 -2.74 4.39 -13.77
N VAL A 70 -3.77 3.97 -13.06
CA VAL A 70 -3.91 2.59 -12.57
C VAL A 70 -4.96 1.82 -13.36
N VAL A 71 -4.87 0.49 -13.31
CA VAL A 71 -5.87 -0.41 -13.87
C VAL A 71 -5.95 -1.68 -13.01
N GLY A 72 -7.10 -2.32 -13.06
CA GLY A 72 -7.39 -3.50 -12.24
C GLY A 72 -8.15 -3.15 -10.96
N PRO A 73 -8.95 -4.11 -10.47
CA PRO A 73 -9.91 -3.83 -9.39
C PRO A 73 -9.23 -3.50 -8.07
N LYS A 74 -8.07 -4.09 -7.77
CA LYS A 74 -7.36 -3.87 -6.50
C LYS A 74 -6.75 -2.47 -6.43
N LEU A 75 -6.02 -2.02 -7.45
CA LEU A 75 -5.46 -0.67 -7.46
C LEU A 75 -6.56 0.40 -7.53
N THR A 76 -7.65 0.14 -8.24
CA THR A 76 -8.81 1.03 -8.25
C THR A 76 -9.42 1.16 -6.84
N ALA A 77 -9.59 0.05 -6.13
CA ALA A 77 -10.05 0.07 -4.74
C ALA A 77 -9.07 0.80 -3.81
N TRP A 78 -7.76 0.66 -4.06
CA TRP A 78 -6.75 1.39 -3.29
C TRP A 78 -6.80 2.90 -3.50
N VAL A 79 -7.00 3.38 -4.73
CA VAL A 79 -7.19 4.81 -5.00
C VAL A 79 -8.44 5.31 -4.29
N HIS A 80 -9.54 4.58 -4.38
CA HIS A 80 -10.79 4.92 -3.68
C HIS A 80 -10.59 4.95 -2.15
N TRP A 81 -9.91 3.95 -1.57
CA TRP A 81 -9.57 3.94 -0.15
C TRP A 81 -8.77 5.19 0.28
N MET A 82 -7.81 5.62 -0.53
CA MET A 82 -7.05 6.85 -0.25
C MET A 82 -7.94 8.09 -0.27
N THR A 83 -8.85 8.18 -1.24
CA THR A 83 -9.83 9.27 -1.31
C THR A 83 -10.69 9.32 -0.05
N VAL A 84 -11.26 8.17 0.37
CA VAL A 84 -12.07 8.09 1.59
C VAL A 84 -11.24 8.47 2.83
N GLN A 85 -10.00 8.00 2.94
CA GLN A 85 -9.10 8.35 4.04
C GLN A 85 -8.82 9.85 4.08
N ASN A 86 -8.54 10.46 2.93
CA ASN A 86 -8.23 11.89 2.83
C ASN A 86 -9.43 12.76 3.18
N GLN A 87 -10.62 12.42 2.67
CA GLN A 87 -11.85 13.17 2.94
C GLN A 87 -12.29 13.09 4.41
N GLN A 88 -11.87 12.06 5.13
CA GLN A 88 -12.22 11.85 6.55
C GLN A 88 -11.11 12.32 7.51
N PHE A 89 -10.00 12.81 6.99
CA PHE A 89 -8.96 13.42 7.80
C PHE A 89 -9.34 14.87 8.12
N ASP A 90 -9.42 15.18 9.42
CA ASP A 90 -9.68 16.54 9.86
C ASP A 90 -8.38 17.34 9.90
N GLY A 91 -8.11 18.08 8.82
CA GLY A 91 -6.87 18.81 8.62
C GLY A 91 -6.45 18.86 7.16
N SER A 92 -5.16 19.05 6.91
CA SER A 92 -4.58 19.02 5.57
C SER A 92 -3.52 17.92 5.43
N ILE A 93 -3.44 17.35 4.24
CA ILE A 93 -2.42 16.36 3.89
C ILE A 93 -1.70 16.85 2.64
N SER A 94 -0.39 16.92 2.69
CA SER A 94 0.44 17.20 1.51
C SER A 94 1.45 16.08 1.30
N GLY A 95 1.83 15.83 0.04
CA GLY A 95 2.77 14.77 -0.28
C GLY A 95 3.91 15.26 -1.17
N VAL A 96 5.09 14.66 -0.99
CA VAL A 96 6.27 14.91 -1.80
C VAL A 96 6.85 13.57 -2.24
N ALA A 97 7.06 13.42 -3.56
CA ALA A 97 7.76 12.28 -4.14
C ALA A 97 9.26 12.57 -4.26
N ASP A 98 10.07 11.60 -3.88
CA ASP A 98 11.51 11.53 -4.17
C ASP A 98 11.76 10.30 -5.03
N VAL A 99 12.09 10.52 -6.32
CA VAL A 99 12.37 9.43 -7.27
C VAL A 99 13.85 9.40 -7.57
N ARG A 100 14.51 8.34 -7.14
CA ARG A 100 15.96 8.13 -7.29
C ARG A 100 16.30 7.38 -8.57
N SER A 101 15.47 6.43 -8.99
CA SER A 101 15.72 5.62 -10.17
C SER A 101 14.44 5.00 -10.74
N VAL A 102 14.41 4.84 -12.07
CA VAL A 102 13.44 3.99 -12.78
C VAL A 102 14.19 3.28 -13.91
N SER A 103 14.25 1.97 -13.86
CA SER A 103 14.93 1.14 -14.86
C SER A 103 13.99 0.09 -15.43
N PHE A 104 14.13 -0.18 -16.73
CA PHE A 104 13.42 -1.28 -17.40
C PHE A 104 14.01 -2.62 -16.97
N VAL A 105 13.14 -3.60 -16.67
CA VAL A 105 13.54 -4.95 -16.27
C VAL A 105 13.23 -5.92 -17.40
N ASP A 106 11.95 -6.01 -17.81
CA ASP A 106 11.49 -6.99 -18.78
C ASP A 106 10.17 -6.55 -19.46
N SER A 107 9.78 -7.26 -20.48
CA SER A 107 8.51 -7.12 -21.18
C SER A 107 7.87 -8.48 -21.41
N PHE A 108 6.55 -8.50 -21.40
CA PHE A 108 5.78 -9.73 -21.56
C PHE A 108 4.47 -9.46 -22.32
N LEU A 109 3.83 -10.52 -22.77
CA LEU A 109 2.51 -10.47 -23.41
C LEU A 109 1.49 -11.15 -22.50
N VAL A 110 0.34 -10.48 -22.30
CA VAL A 110 -0.81 -11.05 -21.60
C VAL A 110 -2.02 -10.83 -22.49
N GLU A 111 -2.55 -11.93 -23.06
CA GLU A 111 -3.69 -11.88 -23.98
C GLU A 111 -3.48 -10.84 -25.11
N ASN A 112 -4.22 -9.72 -25.05
CA ASN A 112 -4.16 -8.64 -26.04
C ASN A 112 -3.42 -7.41 -25.52
N ALA A 113 -2.65 -7.52 -24.42
CA ALA A 113 -1.90 -6.44 -23.81
C ALA A 113 -0.41 -6.71 -23.85
N VAL A 114 0.35 -5.63 -24.02
CA VAL A 114 1.82 -5.63 -23.82
C VAL A 114 2.09 -5.22 -22.39
N GLY A 115 2.86 -6.02 -21.67
CA GLY A 115 3.32 -5.75 -20.32
C GLY A 115 4.75 -5.23 -20.30
N ALA A 116 5.05 -4.36 -19.33
CA ALA A 116 6.39 -3.93 -19.00
C ALA A 116 6.59 -4.00 -17.48
N GLN A 117 7.74 -4.52 -17.09
CA GLN A 117 8.19 -4.47 -15.70
C GLN A 117 9.30 -3.45 -15.57
N MET A 118 9.11 -2.49 -14.68
CA MET A 118 10.11 -1.50 -14.29
C MET A 118 10.58 -1.80 -12.86
N ASN A 119 11.82 -1.48 -12.54
CA ASN A 119 12.28 -1.42 -11.18
C ASN A 119 12.32 0.05 -10.74
N LEU A 120 11.58 0.37 -9.72
CA LEU A 120 11.43 1.71 -9.16
C LEU A 120 12.26 1.83 -7.89
N GLY A 121 12.97 2.94 -7.73
CA GLY A 121 13.58 3.37 -6.48
C GLY A 121 13.03 4.74 -6.14
N ALA A 122 12.03 4.78 -5.25
CA ALA A 122 11.36 6.03 -4.88
C ALA A 122 10.83 5.98 -3.44
N SER A 123 10.49 7.16 -2.92
CA SER A 123 9.71 7.30 -1.70
C SER A 123 8.70 8.43 -1.83
N VAL A 124 7.62 8.33 -1.06
CA VAL A 124 6.61 9.38 -0.96
C VAL A 124 6.45 9.72 0.52
N THR A 125 6.68 10.97 0.86
CA THR A 125 6.49 11.47 2.22
C THR A 125 5.22 12.30 2.28
N PHE A 126 4.26 11.86 3.10
CA PHE A 126 3.05 12.60 3.41
C PHE A 126 3.23 13.35 4.71
N THR A 127 2.93 14.64 4.71
CA THR A 127 2.84 15.49 5.89
C THR A 127 1.36 15.66 6.22
N TYR A 128 1.00 15.30 7.44
CA TYR A 128 -0.34 15.43 8.00
C TYR A 128 -0.35 16.59 8.97
N ASP A 129 -1.22 17.55 8.73
CA ASP A 129 -1.41 18.73 9.57
C ASP A 129 -2.85 18.73 10.09
N PRO A 130 -3.12 18.03 11.22
CA PRO A 130 -4.46 17.93 11.78
C PRO A 130 -4.94 19.28 12.28
N ALA A 131 -6.27 19.53 12.23
CA ALA A 131 -6.89 20.74 12.75
C ALA A 131 -6.61 20.93 14.24
N ASP A 132 -6.57 19.81 14.98
CA ASP A 132 -6.19 19.75 16.39
C ASP A 132 -5.07 18.73 16.57
N GLY A 133 -3.88 19.18 16.97
CA GLY A 133 -2.75 18.31 17.25
C GLY A 133 -1.44 18.77 16.61
N GLU A 134 -0.44 17.91 16.68
CA GLU A 134 0.88 18.19 16.11
C GLU A 134 0.99 17.66 14.69
N THR A 135 1.63 18.42 13.82
CA THR A 135 1.99 18.00 12.47
C THR A 135 2.95 16.81 12.53
N PHE A 136 2.67 15.78 11.74
CA PHE A 136 3.54 14.59 11.64
C PHE A 136 3.73 14.16 10.19
N ALA A 137 4.79 13.41 9.92
CA ALA A 137 5.07 12.90 8.59
C ALA A 137 5.15 11.37 8.56
N ARG A 138 4.77 10.79 7.41
CA ARG A 138 4.91 9.36 7.13
C ARG A 138 5.49 9.15 5.75
N THR A 139 6.60 8.43 5.68
CA THR A 139 7.22 8.06 4.41
C THR A 139 6.78 6.66 4.00
N ARG A 140 6.46 6.52 2.71
CA ARG A 140 6.17 5.25 2.05
C ARG A 140 7.29 4.94 1.08
N ILE A 141 7.85 3.77 1.20
CA ILE A 141 8.93 3.30 0.33
C ILE A 141 8.32 2.62 -0.89
N MET A 142 8.69 3.11 -2.07
CA MET A 142 8.22 2.58 -3.35
C MET A 142 9.40 1.94 -4.12
N ASP A 143 10.20 1.13 -3.41
CA ASP A 143 11.35 0.46 -3.97
C ASP A 143 10.98 -0.96 -4.41
N GLY A 144 11.14 -1.25 -5.70
CA GLY A 144 10.89 -2.58 -6.26
C GLY A 144 10.16 -2.57 -7.60
N PRO A 145 9.63 -3.73 -7.99
CA PRO A 145 8.93 -3.88 -9.25
C PRO A 145 7.66 -3.02 -9.33
N VAL A 146 7.48 -2.42 -10.50
CA VAL A 146 6.22 -1.81 -10.96
C VAL A 146 5.84 -2.49 -12.26
N THR A 147 4.66 -3.05 -12.31
CA THR A 147 4.12 -3.75 -13.49
C THR A 147 3.12 -2.84 -14.20
N LEU A 148 3.35 -2.65 -15.50
CA LEU A 148 2.50 -1.82 -16.34
C LEU A 148 1.91 -2.67 -17.48
N LEU A 149 0.69 -2.33 -17.88
CA LEU A 149 0.03 -2.90 -19.06
C LEU A 149 -0.41 -1.80 -20.02
N ARG A 150 -0.37 -2.15 -21.32
CA ARG A 150 -0.91 -1.34 -22.40
C ARG A 150 -1.70 -2.20 -23.37
N THR A 151 -2.95 -1.86 -23.59
CA THR A 151 -3.82 -2.54 -24.56
C THR A 151 -3.86 -1.72 -25.86
N GLY A 152 -3.41 -2.30 -26.98
CA GLY A 152 -3.35 -1.63 -28.27
C GLY A 152 -2.49 -0.36 -28.24
N THR A 153 -3.06 0.78 -28.68
CA THR A 153 -2.44 2.11 -28.67
C THR A 153 -2.77 2.94 -27.43
N ALA A 154 -3.45 2.35 -26.44
CA ALA A 154 -3.81 3.03 -25.19
C ALA A 154 -2.57 3.42 -24.39
N GLN A 155 -2.75 4.29 -23.41
CA GLN A 155 -1.69 4.63 -22.47
C GLN A 155 -1.31 3.44 -21.60
N TRP A 156 -0.05 3.43 -21.18
CA TRP A 156 0.40 2.54 -20.13
C TRP A 156 -0.33 2.82 -18.82
N ARG A 157 -0.67 1.76 -18.10
CA ARG A 157 -1.27 1.85 -16.77
C ARG A 157 -0.61 0.87 -15.83
N VAL A 158 -0.47 1.26 -14.57
CA VAL A 158 0.08 0.43 -13.50
C VAL A 158 -0.99 -0.59 -13.06
N VAL A 159 -0.61 -1.85 -13.00
CA VAL A 159 -1.46 -2.96 -12.50
C VAL A 159 -1.00 -3.46 -11.15
N ASP A 160 0.29 -3.25 -10.83
CA ASP A 160 0.87 -3.56 -9.53
C ASP A 160 2.12 -2.71 -9.29
N ALA A 161 2.42 -2.43 -8.04
CA ALA A 161 3.61 -1.73 -7.60
C ALA A 161 4.05 -2.25 -6.23
N THR A 162 5.35 -2.12 -5.93
CA THR A 162 5.87 -2.43 -4.60
C THR A 162 5.72 -1.22 -3.70
N ARG A 163 5.15 -1.42 -2.51
CA ARG A 163 5.04 -0.43 -1.46
C ARG A 163 5.48 -1.02 -0.12
N ASP A 164 6.39 -0.36 0.56
CA ASP A 164 6.93 -0.79 1.86
C ASP A 164 7.42 -2.25 1.84
N GLY A 165 8.02 -2.67 0.70
CA GLY A 165 8.55 -4.03 0.48
C GLY A 165 7.52 -5.10 0.11
N GLN A 166 6.25 -4.73 -0.06
CA GLN A 166 5.16 -5.65 -0.42
C GLN A 166 4.53 -5.25 -1.76
N SER A 167 4.17 -6.23 -2.60
CA SER A 167 3.31 -6.01 -3.77
C SER A 167 1.97 -5.45 -3.30
N MET A 168 1.48 -4.42 -3.98
CA MET A 168 0.16 -3.86 -3.67
C MET A 168 -0.95 -4.85 -3.99
N ASP A 169 -0.76 -5.69 -5.02
CA ASP A 169 -1.73 -6.73 -5.35
C ASP A 169 -1.88 -7.74 -4.21
N ASP A 170 -0.78 -8.16 -3.58
CA ASP A 170 -0.80 -9.05 -2.42
C ASP A 170 -1.32 -8.36 -1.14
N GLY A 171 -1.11 -7.05 -1.03
CA GLY A 171 -1.55 -6.23 0.10
C GLY A 171 -3.02 -5.85 0.07
N ILE A 172 -3.76 -6.18 -1.00
CA ILE A 172 -5.15 -5.78 -1.17
C ILE A 172 -6.03 -7.01 -1.39
N GLN A 173 -6.98 -7.22 -0.50
CA GLN A 173 -8.05 -8.21 -0.65
C GLN A 173 -9.36 -7.50 -0.97
N LEU A 174 -10.07 -7.95 -2.01
CA LEU A 174 -11.41 -7.48 -2.34
C LEU A 174 -12.44 -8.49 -1.84
N PHE A 175 -13.55 -7.96 -1.36
CA PHE A 175 -14.72 -8.73 -0.99
C PHE A 175 -15.83 -8.48 -2.02
N GLN A 176 -16.29 -9.55 -2.65
CA GLN A 176 -17.40 -9.49 -3.60
C GLN A 176 -18.68 -9.90 -2.88
N ASP A 177 -19.68 -9.01 -2.91
CA ASP A 177 -21.03 -9.27 -2.37
C ASP A 177 -21.05 -9.72 -0.90
N VAL A 178 -20.05 -9.29 -0.10
CA VAL A 178 -19.99 -9.61 1.32
C VAL A 178 -20.73 -8.56 2.10
N SER A 179 -21.99 -8.87 2.45
CA SER A 179 -22.84 -8.00 3.27
C SER A 179 -23.65 -8.81 4.28
N MET A 180 -23.96 -8.17 5.38
CA MET A 180 -24.84 -8.71 6.43
C MET A 180 -25.92 -7.70 6.77
N ALA A 181 -27.16 -8.18 6.94
CA ALA A 181 -28.29 -7.35 7.31
C ALA A 181 -28.94 -7.87 8.60
N SER A 182 -29.20 -6.97 9.53
CA SER A 182 -29.90 -7.29 10.78
C SER A 182 -30.71 -6.10 11.26
N HIS A 183 -32.00 -6.33 11.57
CA HIS A 183 -32.89 -5.32 12.14
C HIS A 183 -32.96 -3.99 11.37
N GLY A 184 -32.85 -4.03 10.05
CA GLY A 184 -32.87 -2.84 9.20
C GLY A 184 -31.52 -2.13 9.05
N VAL A 185 -30.45 -2.65 9.65
CA VAL A 185 -29.08 -2.18 9.41
C VAL A 185 -28.41 -3.16 8.47
N THR A 186 -27.73 -2.65 7.44
CA THR A 186 -26.92 -3.44 6.52
C THR A 186 -25.48 -2.97 6.60
N VAL A 187 -24.53 -3.88 6.73
CA VAL A 187 -23.09 -3.63 6.67
C VAL A 187 -22.50 -4.42 5.52
N SER A 188 -21.73 -3.75 4.66
CA SER A 188 -21.04 -4.36 3.52
C SER A 188 -19.53 -4.16 3.66
N LEU A 189 -18.77 -5.23 3.39
CA LEU A 189 -17.30 -5.16 3.25
C LEU A 189 -16.93 -5.02 1.79
N HIS A 190 -16.01 -4.09 1.47
CA HIS A 190 -15.55 -3.86 0.10
C HIS A 190 -14.12 -4.34 -0.12
N SER A 191 -13.22 -3.95 0.79
CA SER A 191 -11.80 -4.28 0.66
C SER A 191 -11.10 -4.32 2.02
N LEU A 192 -9.98 -5.03 2.05
CA LEU A 192 -9.03 -5.04 3.14
C LEU A 192 -7.66 -4.65 2.58
N PHE A 193 -7.05 -3.64 3.18
CA PHE A 193 -5.71 -3.16 2.89
C PHE A 193 -4.78 -3.64 4.01
N MET A 194 -3.86 -4.56 3.65
CA MET A 194 -2.95 -5.24 4.57
C MET A 194 -1.55 -4.63 4.53
N PHE A 195 -1.45 -3.32 4.69
CA PHE A 195 -0.16 -2.63 4.68
C PHE A 195 0.33 -2.34 6.09
N THR A 196 1.62 -2.60 6.33
CA THR A 196 2.27 -2.27 7.60
C THR A 196 2.12 -0.77 7.92
N PRO A 197 1.85 -0.37 9.18
CA PRO A 197 1.71 -1.20 10.38
C PRO A 197 0.28 -1.63 10.69
N ALA A 198 -0.69 -1.30 9.88
CA ALA A 198 -2.10 -1.48 10.17
C ALA A 198 -2.86 -2.13 9.02
N TRP A 199 -3.86 -2.91 9.38
CA TRP A 199 -4.87 -3.41 8.48
C TRP A 199 -6.06 -2.48 8.48
N GLN A 200 -6.63 -2.19 7.30
CA GLN A 200 -7.78 -1.30 7.17
C GLN A 200 -8.83 -1.91 6.28
N PHE A 201 -10.06 -2.01 6.79
CA PHE A 201 -11.22 -2.46 6.05
C PHE A 201 -12.00 -1.26 5.57
N ASN A 202 -12.41 -1.27 4.31
CA ASN A 202 -13.41 -0.35 3.80
C ASN A 202 -14.79 -0.99 3.95
N VAL A 203 -15.70 -0.28 4.62
CA VAL A 203 -17.05 -0.73 4.94
C VAL A 203 -18.09 0.32 4.57
N THR A 204 -19.26 -0.13 4.10
CA THR A 204 -20.44 0.73 3.97
C THR A 204 -21.50 0.25 4.97
N VAL A 205 -22.13 1.21 5.62
CA VAL A 205 -23.24 0.96 6.54
C VAL A 205 -24.47 1.69 6.04
N VAL A 206 -25.59 0.98 5.95
CA VAL A 206 -26.89 1.53 5.56
C VAL A 206 -27.84 1.40 6.73
N ASN A 207 -28.43 2.52 7.15
CA ASN A 207 -29.45 2.56 8.18
C ASN A 207 -30.86 2.59 7.55
N GLY A 208 -31.46 1.43 7.36
CA GLY A 208 -32.86 1.26 6.95
C GLY A 208 -33.85 1.19 8.14
N THR A 209 -33.43 1.52 9.35
CA THR A 209 -34.31 1.55 10.53
C THR A 209 -35.16 2.82 10.55
N GLY A 210 -36.22 2.84 11.38
CA GLY A 210 -37.02 4.05 11.59
C GLY A 210 -36.38 5.10 12.50
N GLY A 211 -35.14 4.93 12.95
CA GLY A 211 -34.47 5.82 13.89
C GLY A 211 -32.97 5.93 13.66
N LEU A 212 -32.32 6.71 14.49
CA LEU A 212 -30.90 6.92 14.48
C LEU A 212 -30.18 5.66 15.01
N ILE A 213 -29.07 5.27 14.39
CA ILE A 213 -28.18 4.23 14.91
C ILE A 213 -26.82 4.84 15.33
N ARG A 214 -26.17 4.20 16.30
CA ARG A 214 -24.86 4.61 16.82
C ARG A 214 -23.90 3.45 16.78
N PHE A 215 -22.71 3.69 16.27
CA PHE A 215 -21.60 2.74 16.31
C PHE A 215 -21.20 2.45 17.75
N GLU A 216 -20.78 1.21 18.03
CA GLU A 216 -20.31 0.80 19.36
C GLU A 216 -18.82 0.44 19.33
N PRO A 217 -17.92 1.43 19.56
CA PRO A 217 -16.47 1.24 19.45
C PRO A 217 -15.94 0.12 20.34
N ASN A 218 -16.53 -0.06 21.53
CA ASN A 218 -16.15 -1.11 22.48
C ASN A 218 -16.48 -2.52 21.99
N ARG A 219 -17.27 -2.66 20.92
CA ARG A 219 -17.59 -3.92 20.26
C ARG A 219 -16.92 -4.08 18.90
N LEU A 220 -16.17 -3.07 18.43
CA LEU A 220 -15.30 -3.22 17.27
C LEU A 220 -14.14 -4.14 17.64
N GLY A 221 -13.94 -5.21 16.87
CA GLY A 221 -12.84 -6.14 17.11
C GLY A 221 -12.47 -6.98 15.90
N LEU A 222 -11.19 -7.26 15.79
CA LEU A 222 -10.67 -8.30 14.92
C LEU A 222 -10.29 -9.50 15.80
N TYR A 223 -11.04 -10.59 15.66
CA TYR A 223 -10.81 -11.82 16.39
C TYR A 223 -9.96 -12.76 15.56
N VAL A 224 -8.85 -13.22 16.14
CA VAL A 224 -7.93 -14.17 15.51
C VAL A 224 -8.00 -15.48 16.29
N ARG A 225 -8.30 -16.59 15.61
CA ARG A 225 -8.28 -17.92 16.21
C ARG A 225 -6.83 -18.39 16.33
N GLN A 226 -6.43 -18.74 17.55
CA GLN A 226 -5.19 -19.43 17.84
C GLN A 226 -5.50 -20.91 18.07
N GLN A 227 -4.64 -21.79 17.56
CA GLN A 227 -4.82 -23.25 17.77
C GLN A 227 -4.67 -23.58 19.26
N GLY A 228 -5.72 -24.12 19.87
CA GLY A 228 -5.72 -24.53 21.29
C GLY A 228 -5.90 -23.41 22.31
N ALA A 229 -6.19 -22.17 21.88
CA ALA A 229 -6.46 -21.04 22.76
C ALA A 229 -7.78 -20.34 22.39
N PRO A 230 -8.41 -19.58 23.31
CA PRO A 230 -9.55 -18.73 22.98
C PRO A 230 -9.16 -17.70 21.91
N PRO A 231 -10.11 -17.26 21.06
CA PRO A 231 -9.85 -16.22 20.08
C PRO A 231 -9.32 -14.95 20.76
N GLN A 232 -8.21 -14.43 20.23
CA GLN A 232 -7.66 -13.15 20.68
C GLN A 232 -8.37 -12.02 19.97
N ARG A 233 -8.92 -11.08 20.73
CA ARG A 233 -9.53 -9.85 20.20
C ARG A 233 -8.47 -8.75 20.13
N THR A 234 -8.36 -8.13 18.95
CA THR A 234 -7.61 -6.89 18.74
C THR A 234 -8.59 -5.74 18.65
N GLU A 235 -8.38 -4.68 19.42
CA GLU A 235 -9.16 -3.46 19.37
C GLU A 235 -8.81 -2.66 18.12
N GLY A 236 -9.82 -2.04 17.51
CA GLY A 236 -9.68 -1.25 16.30
C GLY A 236 -9.97 0.22 16.51
N VAL A 237 -9.60 1.00 15.48
CA VAL A 237 -10.00 2.39 15.30
C VAL A 237 -10.97 2.49 14.13
N TYR A 238 -11.77 3.54 14.06
CA TYR A 238 -12.74 3.72 12.99
C TYR A 238 -12.86 5.19 12.62
N THR A 239 -13.35 5.47 11.41
CA THR A 239 -13.59 6.83 10.96
C THR A 239 -14.93 7.36 11.48
N GLN A 240 -14.94 8.65 11.80
CA GLN A 240 -16.09 9.33 12.42
C GLN A 240 -17.37 9.23 11.56
N ALA A 241 -17.23 9.08 10.24
CA ALA A 241 -18.38 8.90 9.34
C ALA A 241 -19.29 7.71 9.73
N LEU A 242 -18.75 6.70 10.43
CA LEU A 242 -19.48 5.52 10.89
C LEU A 242 -20.18 5.73 12.24
N ASP A 243 -19.89 6.80 12.99
CA ASP A 243 -20.31 6.94 14.40
C ASP A 243 -21.83 7.04 14.57
N VAL A 244 -22.47 7.92 13.80
CA VAL A 244 -23.91 8.19 13.94
C VAL A 244 -24.57 8.28 12.57
N LEU A 245 -25.51 7.37 12.30
CA LEU A 245 -26.27 7.38 11.03
C LEU A 245 -27.75 7.62 11.30
N PRO A 246 -28.33 8.71 10.71
CA PRO A 246 -29.76 8.92 10.69
C PRO A 246 -30.49 7.84 9.88
N SER A 247 -31.80 7.70 10.13
CA SER A 247 -32.68 6.81 9.35
C SER A 247 -32.66 7.15 7.86
N GLY A 248 -32.52 6.13 7.01
CA GLY A 248 -32.47 6.26 5.54
C GLY A 248 -31.13 6.70 4.99
N PHE A 249 -30.13 6.93 5.83
CA PHE A 249 -28.78 7.33 5.38
C PHE A 249 -27.84 6.12 5.29
N HIS A 250 -26.80 6.31 4.51
CA HIS A 250 -25.65 5.41 4.45
C HIS A 250 -24.34 6.19 4.68
N ALA A 251 -23.35 5.50 5.17
CA ALA A 251 -21.99 6.03 5.29
C ALA A 251 -20.98 4.99 4.83
N GLU A 252 -19.94 5.44 4.15
CA GLU A 252 -18.74 4.69 3.89
C GLU A 252 -17.67 5.13 4.86
N GLY A 253 -16.87 4.18 5.37
CA GLY A 253 -15.82 4.49 6.31
C GLY A 253 -14.79 3.38 6.41
N LEU A 254 -13.76 3.65 7.20
CA LEU A 254 -12.66 2.73 7.44
C LEU A 254 -12.68 2.23 8.87
N VAL A 255 -12.41 0.94 9.06
CA VAL A 255 -12.09 0.37 10.36
C VAL A 255 -10.69 -0.23 10.29
N GLY A 256 -9.83 0.16 11.23
CA GLY A 256 -8.41 -0.16 11.22
C GLY A 256 -7.99 -0.95 12.45
N PHE A 257 -7.03 -1.86 12.27
CA PHE A 257 -6.47 -2.69 13.33
C PHE A 257 -4.95 -2.73 13.21
N PRO A 258 -4.21 -2.85 14.31
CA PRO A 258 -2.81 -3.25 14.25
C PRO A 258 -2.67 -4.54 13.44
N GLN A 259 -1.59 -4.66 12.66
CA GLN A 259 -1.35 -5.86 11.87
C GLN A 259 -1.26 -7.08 12.80
N PRO A 260 -2.11 -8.12 12.60
CA PRO A 260 -2.06 -9.31 13.45
C PRO A 260 -0.82 -10.14 13.15
N GLU A 261 -0.16 -10.64 14.19
CA GLU A 261 1.03 -11.48 14.09
C GLU A 261 0.78 -12.84 13.41
N GLN A 262 -0.45 -13.34 13.49
CA GLN A 262 -0.85 -14.61 12.88
C GLN A 262 -2.19 -14.51 12.15
N ALA A 263 -2.28 -15.26 11.05
CA ALA A 263 -3.24 -15.01 9.99
C ALA A 263 -4.36 -16.05 9.83
N LYS A 264 -4.68 -16.87 10.84
CA LYS A 264 -5.68 -17.94 10.67
C LYS A 264 -7.01 -17.65 11.37
N GLY A 265 -8.12 -17.94 10.67
CA GLY A 265 -9.48 -17.94 11.22
C GLY A 265 -9.89 -16.62 11.85
N ARG A 266 -9.98 -15.55 11.03
CA ARG A 266 -10.32 -14.22 11.50
C ARG A 266 -11.79 -13.92 11.36
N ILE A 267 -12.28 -13.14 12.30
CA ILE A 267 -13.64 -12.58 12.29
C ILE A 267 -13.51 -11.08 12.55
N LEU A 268 -14.00 -10.26 11.62
CA LEU A 268 -14.24 -8.84 11.85
C LEU A 268 -15.61 -8.69 12.49
N SER A 269 -15.68 -8.09 13.67
CA SER A 269 -16.92 -7.81 14.39
C SER A 269 -17.16 -6.31 14.49
N LEU A 270 -18.37 -5.89 14.16
CA LEU A 270 -18.85 -4.51 14.28
C LEU A 270 -20.24 -4.55 14.94
N ALA A 271 -20.56 -3.49 15.69
CA ALA A 271 -21.88 -3.41 16.31
C ALA A 271 -22.45 -2.00 16.25
N TYR A 272 -23.79 -1.94 16.19
CA TYR A 272 -24.56 -0.70 16.25
C TYR A 272 -25.63 -0.81 17.33
N ARG A 273 -25.86 0.32 18.00
CA ARG A 273 -27.00 0.49 18.92
C ARG A 273 -28.13 1.17 18.18
N LEU A 274 -29.29 0.56 18.17
CA LEU A 274 -30.53 1.14 17.62
C LEU A 274 -31.17 2.14 18.58
N ALA A 275 -32.06 2.99 18.08
CA ALA A 275 -32.77 4.01 18.86
C ALA A 275 -33.50 3.42 20.09
N GLY A 276 -33.97 2.18 20.02
CA GLY A 276 -34.60 1.47 21.14
C GLY A 276 -33.63 0.84 22.17
N GLY A 277 -32.31 1.13 22.08
CA GLY A 277 -31.29 0.58 22.96
C GLY A 277 -30.84 -0.85 22.63
N ARG A 278 -31.44 -1.51 21.63
CA ARG A 278 -31.05 -2.85 21.15
C ARG A 278 -29.70 -2.75 20.44
N HIS A 279 -28.86 -3.76 20.68
CA HIS A 279 -27.60 -3.93 19.96
C HIS A 279 -27.78 -4.88 18.77
N VAL A 280 -27.11 -4.60 17.68
CA VAL A 280 -26.98 -5.49 16.52
C VAL A 280 -25.50 -5.68 16.20
N GLU A 281 -25.10 -6.92 16.04
CA GLU A 281 -23.71 -7.32 15.74
C GLU A 281 -23.62 -7.92 14.35
N PHE A 282 -22.47 -7.72 13.72
CA PHE A 282 -22.14 -8.19 12.39
C PHE A 282 -20.76 -8.83 12.45
N ASP A 283 -20.71 -10.17 12.33
CA ASP A 283 -19.49 -10.96 12.41
C ASP A 283 -19.11 -11.50 11.04
N PHE A 284 -18.12 -10.89 10.41
CA PHE A 284 -17.66 -11.27 9.09
C PHE A 284 -16.50 -12.27 9.20
N PRO A 285 -16.69 -13.53 8.80
CA PRO A 285 -15.60 -14.50 8.69
C PRO A 285 -14.73 -14.14 7.47
N LEU A 286 -13.44 -13.85 7.71
CA LEU A 286 -12.51 -13.37 6.67
C LEU A 286 -11.71 -14.49 6.02
N GLY A 287 -11.84 -15.73 6.48
CA GLY A 287 -11.04 -16.85 6.00
C GLY A 287 -9.56 -16.79 6.42
N ASP A 288 -8.77 -17.69 5.85
CA ASP A 288 -7.31 -17.70 6.05
C ASP A 288 -6.66 -16.83 4.97
N VAL A 289 -6.30 -15.60 5.29
CA VAL A 289 -5.49 -14.76 4.42
C VAL A 289 -4.03 -15.06 4.69
N VAL A 290 -3.32 -15.52 3.67
CA VAL A 290 -1.87 -15.74 3.74
C VAL A 290 -1.19 -14.39 3.56
N THR A 291 -0.77 -13.76 4.65
CA THR A 291 0.18 -12.65 4.61
C THR A 291 1.57 -13.24 4.47
N GLN A 292 2.26 -12.99 3.36
CA GLN A 292 3.70 -13.14 3.32
C GLN A 292 4.29 -12.01 4.17
N VAL A 293 4.73 -12.33 5.37
CA VAL A 293 5.51 -11.41 6.20
C VAL A 293 6.84 -11.20 5.45
N PRO A 294 7.21 -9.95 5.09
CA PRO A 294 8.54 -9.70 4.54
C PRO A 294 9.59 -10.25 5.52
N PRO A 295 10.67 -10.88 5.05
CA PRO A 295 11.72 -11.35 5.95
C PRO A 295 12.23 -10.15 6.73
N THR A 296 12.11 -10.21 8.05
CA THR A 296 12.65 -9.23 8.98
C THR A 296 14.13 -9.08 8.65
N GLY A 297 14.53 -7.88 8.19
CA GLY A 297 15.91 -7.60 7.83
C GLY A 297 16.80 -7.97 9.00
N SER A 298 17.80 -8.79 8.73
CA SER A 298 18.79 -9.21 9.70
C SER A 298 19.38 -7.97 10.35
N GLU A 299 19.16 -7.79 11.64
CA GLU A 299 19.90 -6.81 12.44
C GLU A 299 21.39 -7.02 12.21
N PRO A 300 22.16 -5.96 11.90
CA PRO A 300 23.61 -6.11 11.86
C PRO A 300 24.11 -6.53 13.25
N SER A 301 24.70 -7.71 13.30
CA SER A 301 25.33 -8.25 14.50
C SER A 301 26.34 -7.22 15.04
N PRO A 302 26.28 -6.80 16.32
CA PRO A 302 27.26 -5.88 16.87
C PRO A 302 28.62 -6.59 16.88
N GLY A 303 29.55 -6.06 16.08
CA GLY A 303 30.89 -6.55 15.96
C GLY A 303 31.56 -6.62 17.32
N GLY A 304 31.95 -7.83 17.71
CA GLY A 304 32.78 -8.06 18.88
C GLY A 304 34.15 -7.43 18.68
N THR A 305 34.46 -6.49 19.54
CA THR A 305 35.85 -6.04 19.77
C THR A 305 36.54 -7.04 20.67
N SER A 306 37.56 -7.68 20.17
CA SER A 306 38.63 -8.32 20.94
C SER A 306 39.93 -7.53 20.81
#